data_3da75588ff7d8c81605fb46e4446d888
#
_entry.id   3da75588ff7d8c81605fb46e4446d888
#
_cell.length_a   1.000
_cell.length_b   1.000
_cell.length_c   1.000
_cell.angle_alpha   90.00
_cell.angle_beta   90.00
_cell.angle_gamma   90.00
#
_symmetry.space_group_name_H-M   'P 1'
#
loop_
_entity.id
_entity.type
_entity.pdbx_description
1 polymer ?
#
loop_
_entity_poly.entity_id
_entity_poly.type
_entity_poly.pdbx_seq_one_letter_code
_entity_poly.pdbx_strand_id
1 'polypeptide(L)'
;MPVFVIPCIERRFDGAPTLITATAYGSILPAAWSFLLALRARGLGSTWTTLHLAREAEAAELLDIPDSVTQVALFPVAYTIGDDFKPARRPPVEAITFWDTWGTTSNPGPP
;
A
#
# COMPACT_ATOMS: atom_id res chain seq x y z
N MET A 1 -7.63 16.19 15.60
CA MET A 1 -6.60 16.52 14.61
C MET A 1 -6.08 15.24 13.98
N PRO A 2 -6.14 15.06 12.68
CA PRO A 2 -5.56 13.87 12.07
C PRO A 2 -4.03 13.87 12.23
N VAL A 3 -3.51 12.67 12.37
CA VAL A 3 -2.08 12.41 12.29
C VAL A 3 -1.79 11.89 10.90
N PHE A 4 -0.68 12.28 10.31
CA PHE A 4 -0.21 11.71 9.06
C PHE A 4 0.95 10.75 9.34
N VAL A 5 0.89 9.57 8.76
CA VAL A 5 1.93 8.56 8.86
C VAL A 5 2.46 8.26 7.46
N ILE A 6 3.77 8.35 7.29
CA ILE A 6 4.44 8.05 6.02
C ILE A 6 5.38 6.87 6.25
N PRO A 7 5.03 5.65 5.78
CA PRO A 7 5.98 4.54 5.81
C PRO A 7 7.13 4.83 4.85
N CYS A 8 8.33 4.59 5.31
CA CYS A 8 9.56 4.89 4.58
C CYS A 8 10.51 3.69 4.55
N ILE A 9 11.31 3.60 3.50
CA ILE A 9 12.40 2.64 3.36
C ILE A 9 13.72 3.42 3.38
N GLU A 10 14.67 3.04 4.23
CA GLU A 10 15.99 3.67 4.32
C GLU A 10 16.88 3.32 3.11
N ARG A 11 16.36 3.46 1.91
CA ARG A 11 17.08 3.20 0.66
C ARG A 11 16.36 3.83 -0.52
N ARG A 12 17.11 4.16 -1.59
CA ARG A 12 16.53 4.58 -2.88
C ARG A 12 16.51 3.42 -3.86
N PHE A 13 15.48 3.39 -4.70
CA PHE A 13 15.26 2.35 -5.72
C PHE A 13 15.03 2.94 -7.10
N ASP A 14 15.33 4.23 -7.29
CA ASP A 14 15.15 4.91 -8.58
C ASP A 14 15.95 4.20 -9.66
N GLY A 15 15.30 3.79 -10.74
CA GLY A 15 15.93 3.07 -11.83
C GLY A 15 16.37 1.65 -11.53
N ALA A 16 16.05 1.10 -10.35
CA ALA A 16 16.41 -0.27 -9.99
C ALA A 16 15.59 -1.30 -10.80
N PRO A 17 16.15 -2.51 -11.05
CA PRO A 17 15.41 -3.58 -11.70
C PRO A 17 14.17 -4.01 -10.93
N THR A 18 13.18 -4.57 -11.63
CA THR A 18 11.93 -5.04 -11.04
C THR A 18 12.14 -6.00 -9.86
N LEU A 19 13.14 -6.88 -9.94
CA LEU A 19 13.49 -7.79 -8.85
C LEU A 19 13.76 -7.02 -7.55
N ILE A 20 14.53 -5.96 -7.61
CA ILE A 20 14.93 -5.17 -6.44
C ILE A 20 13.75 -4.36 -5.91
N THR A 21 13.02 -3.68 -6.79
CA THR A 21 11.87 -2.86 -6.39
C THR A 21 10.74 -3.71 -5.81
N ALA A 22 10.42 -4.85 -6.43
CA ALA A 22 9.40 -5.78 -5.94
C ALA A 22 9.76 -6.33 -4.56
N THR A 23 11.02 -6.71 -4.36
CA THR A 23 11.52 -7.19 -3.06
C THR A 23 11.42 -6.12 -1.99
N ALA A 24 11.83 -4.89 -2.30
CA ALA A 24 11.80 -3.77 -1.38
C ALA A 24 10.38 -3.41 -0.94
N TYR A 25 9.48 -3.19 -1.90
CA TYR A 25 8.09 -2.90 -1.61
C TYR A 25 7.38 -4.08 -0.97
N GLY A 26 7.68 -5.30 -1.39
CA GLY A 26 7.14 -6.52 -0.78
C GLY A 26 7.49 -6.71 0.70
N SER A 27 8.54 -6.06 1.19
CA SER A 27 8.91 -6.10 2.61
C SER A 27 8.16 -5.06 3.45
N ILE A 28 7.86 -3.87 2.90
CA ILE A 28 7.21 -2.81 3.67
C ILE A 28 5.69 -2.79 3.52
N LEU A 29 5.14 -3.12 2.36
CA LEU A 29 3.70 -3.04 2.12
C LEU A 29 2.89 -3.94 3.06
N PRO A 30 3.29 -5.19 3.35
CA PRO A 30 2.59 -6.00 4.35
C PRO A 30 2.62 -5.39 5.75
N ALA A 31 3.74 -4.80 6.16
CA ALA A 31 3.85 -4.13 7.44
C ALA A 31 2.94 -2.89 7.51
N ALA A 32 2.89 -2.10 6.44
CA ALA A 32 2.00 -0.95 6.34
C ALA A 32 0.52 -1.36 6.39
N TRP A 33 0.15 -2.45 5.73
CA TRP A 33 -1.19 -3.01 5.79
C TRP A 33 -1.54 -3.48 7.21
N SER A 34 -0.64 -4.19 7.88
CA SER A 34 -0.83 -4.62 9.26
C SER A 34 -1.02 -3.44 10.21
N PHE A 35 -0.31 -2.32 9.97
CA PHE A 35 -0.52 -1.08 10.70
C PHE A 35 -1.95 -0.55 10.53
N LEU A 36 -2.48 -0.53 9.31
CA LEU A 36 -3.87 -0.11 9.05
C LEU A 36 -4.88 -1.01 9.76
N LEU A 37 -4.66 -2.32 9.77
CA LEU A 37 -5.51 -3.26 10.50
C LEU A 37 -5.45 -3.03 12.02
N ALA A 38 -4.27 -2.75 12.55
CA ALA A 38 -4.09 -2.43 13.97
C ALA A 38 -4.80 -1.13 14.36
N LEU A 39 -4.82 -0.12 13.49
CA LEU A 39 -5.62 1.09 13.69
C LEU A 39 -7.10 0.77 13.78
N ARG A 40 -7.61 -0.04 12.85
CA ARG A 40 -9.01 -0.46 12.84
C ARG A 40 -9.40 -1.16 14.14
N ALA A 41 -8.54 -2.05 14.64
CA ALA A 41 -8.76 -2.75 15.91
C ALA A 41 -8.84 -1.80 17.11
N ARG A 42 -8.32 -0.59 16.99
CA ARG A 42 -8.33 0.46 18.04
C ARG A 42 -9.39 1.54 17.82
N GLY A 43 -10.31 1.36 16.88
CA GLY A 43 -11.34 2.34 16.57
C GLY A 43 -10.85 3.56 15.79
N LEU A 44 -9.65 3.50 15.23
CA LEU A 44 -9.10 4.52 14.36
C LEU A 44 -9.33 4.15 12.89
N GLY A 45 -9.45 5.16 12.05
CA GLY A 45 -9.57 4.99 10.61
C GLY A 45 -8.41 5.60 9.87
N SER A 46 -8.17 5.07 8.69
CA SER A 46 -7.17 5.56 7.77
C SER A 46 -7.50 5.15 6.35
N THR A 47 -6.80 5.73 5.39
CA THR A 47 -6.87 5.31 4.00
C THR A 47 -5.46 5.31 3.40
N TRP A 48 -5.22 4.40 2.47
CA TRP A 48 -3.95 4.31 1.76
C TRP A 48 -3.93 5.33 0.63
N THR A 49 -3.02 6.30 0.70
CA THR A 49 -2.86 7.29 -0.35
C THR A 49 -1.41 7.37 -0.85
N THR A 50 -1.24 7.70 -2.11
CA THR A 50 0.07 7.81 -2.76
C THR A 50 0.24 9.09 -3.58
N LEU A 51 -0.77 9.95 -3.64
CA LEU A 51 -0.73 11.16 -4.48
C LEU A 51 0.42 12.11 -4.13
N HIS A 52 0.79 12.21 -2.86
CA HIS A 52 1.89 13.06 -2.43
C HIS A 52 3.25 12.63 -3.03
N LEU A 53 3.37 11.38 -3.47
CA LEU A 53 4.60 10.86 -4.08
C LEU A 53 4.93 11.54 -5.41
N ALA A 54 3.96 12.16 -6.06
CA ALA A 54 4.22 13.01 -7.23
C ALA A 54 5.10 14.22 -6.86
N ARG A 55 5.16 14.58 -5.58
CA ARG A 55 5.97 15.66 -5.02
C ARG A 55 6.80 15.15 -3.82
N GLU A 56 7.33 13.94 -3.94
CA GLU A 56 8.09 13.28 -2.87
C GLU A 56 9.26 14.14 -2.36
N ALA A 57 10.00 14.76 -3.27
CA ALA A 57 11.15 15.61 -2.89
C ALA A 57 10.74 16.80 -2.04
N GLU A 58 9.63 17.45 -2.38
CA GLU A 58 9.13 18.60 -1.60
C GLU A 58 8.65 18.18 -0.22
N ALA A 59 8.00 17.01 -0.14
CA ALA A 59 7.60 16.44 1.15
C ALA A 59 8.82 16.09 2.00
N ALA A 60 9.86 15.53 1.38
CA ALA A 60 11.12 15.22 2.06
C ALA A 60 11.79 16.49 2.60
N GLU A 61 11.85 17.56 1.80
CA GLU A 61 12.40 18.84 2.23
C GLU A 61 11.62 19.43 3.42
N LEU A 62 10.28 19.42 3.34
CA LEU A 62 9.42 19.94 4.40
C LEU A 62 9.56 19.20 5.72
N LEU A 63 9.82 17.90 5.67
CA LEU A 63 9.85 17.00 6.82
C LEU A 63 11.27 16.58 7.23
N ASP A 64 12.30 17.16 6.61
CA ASP A 64 13.70 16.80 6.83
C ASP A 64 13.98 15.30 6.63
N ILE A 65 13.29 14.66 5.67
CA ILE A 65 13.55 13.27 5.29
C ILE A 65 14.82 13.22 4.44
N PRO A 66 15.81 12.38 4.80
CA PRO A 66 17.04 12.28 4.02
C PRO A 66 16.81 11.84 2.57
N ASP A 67 17.63 12.30 1.63
CA ASP A 67 17.57 11.95 0.22
C ASP A 67 17.76 10.43 -0.03
N SER A 68 18.37 9.73 0.93
CA SER A 68 18.57 8.28 0.88
C SER A 68 17.32 7.46 1.23
N VAL A 69 16.22 8.11 1.58
CA VAL A 69 14.99 7.48 2.04
C VAL A 69 13.92 7.55 0.96
N THR A 70 13.22 6.44 0.73
CA THR A 70 12.06 6.35 -0.16
C THR A 70 10.76 6.40 0.65
N GLN A 71 9.89 7.34 0.35
CA GLN A 71 8.54 7.38 0.89
C GLN A 71 7.64 6.40 0.11
N VAL A 72 6.73 5.72 0.80
CA VAL A 72 5.95 4.63 0.19
C VAL A 72 4.47 4.97 0.07
N ALA A 73 3.92 5.66 1.03
CA ALA A 73 2.52 6.05 1.08
C ALA A 73 2.32 7.16 2.09
N LEU A 74 1.09 7.68 2.17
CA LEU A 74 0.67 8.59 3.23
C LEU A 74 -0.66 8.12 3.80
N PHE A 75 -0.70 7.93 5.11
CA PHE A 75 -1.89 7.52 5.83
C PHE A 75 -2.39 8.66 6.72
N PRO A 76 -3.48 9.35 6.38
CA PRO A 76 -4.18 10.19 7.34
C PRO A 76 -4.85 9.28 8.39
N VAL A 77 -4.63 9.56 9.66
CA VAL A 77 -5.14 8.75 10.77
C VAL A 77 -6.00 9.61 11.67
N ALA A 78 -7.23 9.19 11.92
CA ALA A 78 -8.17 9.89 12.80
C ALA A 78 -9.23 8.92 13.35
N TYR A 79 -9.97 9.35 14.36
CA TYR A 79 -11.20 8.67 14.73
C TYR A 79 -12.24 8.85 13.62
N THR A 80 -12.97 7.77 13.28
CA THR A 80 -13.96 7.79 12.21
C THR A 80 -15.34 8.19 12.76
N ILE A 81 -16.14 8.78 11.87
CA ILE A 81 -17.59 8.94 12.11
C ILE A 81 -18.25 7.64 11.66
N GLY A 82 -18.72 6.84 12.63
CA GLY A 82 -19.29 5.52 12.38
C GLY A 82 -18.23 4.42 12.25
N ASP A 83 -18.67 3.18 12.34
CA ASP A 83 -17.83 1.98 12.36
C ASP A 83 -18.37 0.84 11.47
N ASP A 84 -19.57 1.03 10.91
CA ASP A 84 -20.22 0.04 10.02
C ASP A 84 -19.81 0.29 8.55
N PHE A 85 -18.59 -0.14 8.21
CA PHE A 85 -18.10 -0.07 6.85
C PHE A 85 -18.43 -1.36 6.10
N LYS A 86 -19.14 -1.24 4.99
CA LYS A 86 -19.51 -2.37 4.16
C LYS A 86 -18.38 -2.73 3.19
N PRO A 87 -18.22 -4.04 2.86
CA PRO A 87 -17.28 -4.45 1.83
C PRO A 87 -17.58 -3.76 0.50
N ALA A 88 -16.54 -3.33 -0.20
CA ALA A 88 -16.68 -2.79 -1.53
C ALA A 88 -17.12 -3.88 -2.51
N ARG A 89 -17.99 -3.49 -3.47
CA ARG A 89 -18.41 -4.40 -4.54
C ARG A 89 -17.21 -4.76 -5.41
N ARG A 90 -17.00 -6.04 -5.64
CA ARG A 90 -15.91 -6.56 -6.48
C ARG A 90 -16.47 -7.41 -7.61
N PRO A 91 -15.81 -7.47 -8.76
CA PRO A 91 -16.10 -8.49 -9.77
C PRO A 91 -15.88 -9.91 -9.20
N PRO A 92 -16.49 -10.94 -9.79
CA PRO A 92 -16.16 -12.32 -9.41
C PRO A 92 -14.69 -12.62 -9.57
N VAL A 93 -14.10 -13.33 -8.62
CA VAL A 93 -12.65 -13.63 -8.63
C VAL A 93 -12.24 -14.43 -9.87
N GLU A 94 -13.15 -15.25 -10.40
CA GLU A 94 -12.93 -16.07 -11.60
C GLU A 94 -12.65 -15.21 -12.85
N ALA A 95 -13.19 -14.00 -12.89
CA ALA A 95 -12.97 -13.06 -14.01
C ALA A 95 -11.53 -12.52 -14.10
N ILE A 96 -10.77 -12.61 -13.02
CA ILE A 96 -9.40 -12.11 -12.91
C ILE A 96 -8.41 -13.20 -12.48
N THR A 97 -8.85 -14.46 -12.47
CA THR A 97 -7.99 -15.61 -12.16
C THR A 97 -7.69 -16.38 -13.44
N PHE A 98 -6.41 -16.58 -13.71
CA PHE A 98 -5.95 -17.30 -14.89
C PHE A 98 -5.18 -18.56 -14.46
N TRP A 99 -5.29 -19.60 -15.28
CA TRP A 99 -4.69 -20.91 -15.02
C TRP A 99 -3.62 -21.21 -16.07
N ASP A 100 -2.48 -21.66 -15.60
CA ASP A 100 -1.29 -22.05 -16.39
C ASP A 100 -0.71 -20.91 -17.26
N THR A 101 -1.55 -20.23 -18.03
CA THR A 101 -1.13 -19.09 -18.88
C THR A 101 -2.06 -17.88 -18.68
N TRP A 102 -1.54 -16.70 -18.93
CA TRP A 102 -2.30 -15.46 -18.84
C TRP A 102 -3.51 -15.50 -19.80
N GLY A 103 -4.68 -15.14 -19.31
CA GLY A 103 -5.92 -15.08 -20.08
C GLY A 103 -6.72 -16.38 -20.10
N THR A 104 -6.17 -17.48 -19.61
CA THR A 104 -6.89 -18.78 -19.54
C THR A 104 -7.75 -18.82 -18.28
N THR A 105 -9.07 -18.66 -18.43
CA THR A 105 -10.02 -18.56 -17.32
C THR A 105 -10.61 -19.90 -16.87
N SER A 106 -10.49 -20.99 -17.67
CA SER A 106 -10.95 -22.32 -17.30
C SER A 106 -9.89 -23.05 -16.48
N ASN A 107 -10.28 -23.57 -15.31
CA ASN A 107 -9.40 -24.43 -14.53
C ASN A 107 -9.19 -25.77 -15.27
N PRO A 108 -7.95 -26.15 -15.59
CA PRO A 108 -7.68 -27.42 -16.28
C PRO A 108 -7.98 -28.67 -15.44
N GLY A 109 -8.28 -28.46 -14.13
CA GLY A 109 -8.46 -29.57 -13.19
C GLY A 109 -7.12 -30.10 -12.64
N PRO A 110 -7.17 -31.07 -11.70
CA PRO A 110 -5.93 -31.67 -11.19
C PRO A 110 -5.26 -32.52 -12.28
N PRO A 111 -3.93 -32.66 -12.24
CA PRO A 111 -3.19 -33.50 -13.17
C PRO A 111 -3.56 -34.99 -13.01
#